data_75cab0bcdff78a9ab100348bf7255d61
#
_entry.id   75cab0bcdff78a9ab100348bf7255d61
#
_cell.length_a   1.000
_cell.length_b   1.000
_cell.length_c   1.000
_cell.angle_alpha   90.00
_cell.angle_beta   90.00
_cell.angle_gamma   90.00
#
_symmetry.space_group_name_H-M   'P 1'
#
loop_
_entity.id
_entity.type
_entity.pdbx_description
1 polymer ?
#
loop_
_entity_poly.entity_id
_entity_poly.type
_entity_poly.pdbx_seq_one_letter_code
_entity_poly.pdbx_strand_id
1 'polypeptide(L)'
;HIDWKEYAKIYEPDQDSFLFLDALEKEISFIQQVQPSLLLEIGPGSGIISTFLSRLIRTSNSVATIAIDINMDACLVTRRTYQQNGTPYTDVVRSNLLSGMASRLQNKVDMIVFNPPYVPTESEETFLPSIESAYAGGVRGREVIDRLLPDISSILRTGGVFYLLLERENNP
;
A
#
# COMPACT_ATOMS: atom_id res chain seq x y z
N HIS A 1 -12.47 -7.40 12.47
CA HIS A 1 -13.18 -6.25 13.05
C HIS A 1 -12.15 -5.27 13.61
N ILE A 2 -12.05 -4.08 13.02
CA ILE A 2 -11.26 -2.96 13.54
C ILE A 2 -12.15 -2.24 14.55
N ASP A 3 -11.64 -1.98 15.77
CA ASP A 3 -12.38 -1.25 16.79
C ASP A 3 -12.44 0.25 16.41
N TRP A 4 -13.55 0.93 16.72
CA TRP A 4 -13.70 2.37 16.49
C TRP A 4 -12.58 3.22 17.13
N LYS A 5 -11.99 2.76 18.25
CA LYS A 5 -10.82 3.39 18.88
C LYS A 5 -9.54 3.33 18.04
N GLU A 6 -9.46 2.40 17.15
CA GLU A 6 -8.31 2.23 16.27
C GLU A 6 -8.39 3.17 15.07
N TYR A 7 -9.60 3.46 14.60
CA TYR A 7 -9.81 4.48 13.57
C TYR A 7 -9.43 5.90 14.03
N ALA A 8 -9.33 6.14 15.34
CA ALA A 8 -8.75 7.39 15.84
C ALA A 8 -7.22 7.50 15.60
N LYS A 9 -6.56 6.43 15.14
CA LYS A 9 -5.09 6.34 14.99
C LYS A 9 -4.63 5.96 13.60
N ILE A 10 -5.52 5.47 12.75
CA ILE A 10 -5.24 5.05 11.39
C ILE A 10 -6.28 5.61 10.44
N TYR A 11 -5.95 5.66 9.16
CA TYR A 11 -6.93 5.98 8.13
C TYR A 11 -8.05 4.94 8.10
N GLU A 12 -9.29 5.38 8.31
CA GLU A 12 -10.46 4.54 8.13
C GLU A 12 -10.71 4.38 6.62
N PRO A 13 -10.84 3.14 6.11
CA PRO A 13 -11.16 2.94 4.70
C PRO A 13 -12.41 3.70 4.28
N ASP A 14 -12.30 4.53 3.28
CA ASP A 14 -13.37 5.37 2.76
C ASP A 14 -13.56 5.14 1.25
N GLN A 15 -14.28 6.01 0.57
CA GLN A 15 -14.67 5.90 -0.83
C GLN A 15 -13.49 5.63 -1.77
N ASP A 16 -12.35 6.25 -1.53
CA ASP A 16 -11.11 6.04 -2.29
C ASP A 16 -10.61 4.60 -2.16
N SER A 17 -10.60 4.07 -0.94
CA SER A 17 -10.18 2.69 -0.67
C SER A 17 -11.09 1.69 -1.38
N PHE A 18 -12.41 1.90 -1.33
CA PHE A 18 -13.37 1.03 -2.02
C PHE A 18 -13.28 1.16 -3.54
N LEU A 19 -13.10 2.39 -4.07
CA LEU A 19 -12.86 2.62 -5.49
C LEU A 19 -11.60 1.87 -5.96
N PHE A 20 -10.54 1.88 -5.15
CA PHE A 20 -9.31 1.17 -5.48
C PHE A 20 -9.52 -0.34 -5.49
N LEU A 21 -10.26 -0.89 -4.53
CA LEU A 21 -10.64 -2.32 -4.51
C LEU A 21 -11.43 -2.69 -5.77
N ASP A 22 -12.44 -1.90 -6.15
CA ASP A 22 -13.26 -2.13 -7.35
C ASP A 22 -12.42 -2.10 -8.63
N ALA A 23 -11.44 -1.19 -8.71
CA ALA A 23 -10.53 -1.11 -9.83
C ALA A 23 -9.63 -2.36 -9.92
N LEU A 24 -9.06 -2.78 -8.79
CA LEU A 24 -8.21 -3.97 -8.72
C LEU A 24 -8.99 -5.26 -9.02
N GLU A 25 -10.26 -5.33 -8.61
CA GLU A 25 -11.15 -6.46 -8.96
C GLU A 25 -11.37 -6.56 -10.47
N LYS A 26 -11.58 -5.43 -11.15
CA LYS A 26 -11.72 -5.39 -12.62
C LYS A 26 -10.44 -5.82 -13.34
N GLU A 27 -9.28 -5.53 -12.77
CA GLU A 27 -7.96 -5.89 -13.29
C GLU A 27 -7.54 -7.34 -12.96
N ILE A 28 -8.35 -8.11 -12.22
CA ILE A 28 -7.94 -9.41 -11.68
C ILE A 28 -7.45 -10.37 -12.76
N SER A 29 -8.07 -10.38 -13.93
CA SER A 29 -7.66 -11.26 -15.03
C SER A 29 -6.24 -10.93 -15.53
N PHE A 30 -5.89 -9.66 -15.58
CA PHE A 30 -4.54 -9.20 -15.92
C PHE A 30 -3.56 -9.50 -14.79
N ILE A 31 -3.93 -9.21 -13.54
CA ILE A 31 -3.11 -9.52 -12.36
C ILE A 31 -2.79 -11.00 -12.28
N GLN A 32 -3.75 -11.88 -12.58
CA GLN A 32 -3.53 -13.33 -12.63
C GLN A 32 -2.58 -13.74 -13.77
N GLN A 33 -2.55 -13.03 -14.90
CA GLN A 33 -1.58 -13.26 -15.98
C GLN A 33 -0.16 -12.85 -15.57
N VAL A 34 0.00 -11.80 -14.75
CA VAL A 34 1.30 -11.41 -14.17
C VAL A 34 1.86 -12.49 -13.26
N GLN A 35 0.99 -13.33 -12.65
CA GLN A 35 1.35 -14.39 -11.71
C GLN A 35 2.25 -13.88 -10.56
N PRO A 36 1.83 -12.86 -9.81
CA PRO A 36 2.67 -12.29 -8.77
C PRO A 36 2.97 -13.32 -7.69
N SER A 37 4.22 -13.41 -7.29
CA SER A 37 4.71 -14.19 -6.16
C SER A 37 5.04 -13.29 -4.95
N LEU A 38 5.35 -12.01 -5.20
CA LEU A 38 5.60 -11.00 -4.16
C LEU A 38 4.76 -9.75 -4.43
N LEU A 39 3.82 -9.49 -3.53
CA LEU A 39 3.01 -8.28 -3.43
C LEU A 39 3.59 -7.34 -2.38
N LEU A 40 3.76 -6.07 -2.72
CA LEU A 40 4.15 -5.01 -1.81
C LEU A 40 3.02 -3.98 -1.71
N GLU A 41 2.51 -3.74 -0.50
CA GLU A 41 1.61 -2.61 -0.20
C GLU A 41 2.37 -1.53 0.55
N ILE A 42 2.27 -0.29 0.06
CA ILE A 42 2.85 0.89 0.71
C ILE A 42 1.70 1.68 1.34
N GLY A 43 1.84 2.05 2.63
CA GLY A 43 0.78 2.73 3.37
C GLY A 43 -0.50 1.90 3.51
N PRO A 44 -0.45 0.68 4.08
CA PRO A 44 -1.62 -0.21 4.15
C PRO A 44 -2.75 0.32 5.03
N GLY A 45 -2.45 1.20 6.01
CA GLY A 45 -3.43 1.69 6.96
C GLY A 45 -4.15 0.56 7.71
N SER A 46 -5.32 0.16 7.21
CA SER A 46 -6.10 -0.97 7.75
C SER A 46 -5.68 -2.34 7.21
N GLY A 47 -4.93 -2.40 6.10
CA GLY A 47 -4.49 -3.62 5.43
C GLY A 47 -5.57 -4.29 4.57
N ILE A 48 -6.66 -3.59 4.23
CA ILE A 48 -7.76 -4.21 3.48
C ILE A 48 -7.38 -4.50 2.03
N ILE A 49 -6.57 -3.66 1.39
CA ILE A 49 -6.23 -3.78 -0.04
C ILE A 49 -5.38 -5.03 -0.28
N SER A 50 -4.27 -5.17 0.42
CA SER A 50 -3.42 -6.36 0.28
C SER A 50 -4.08 -7.63 0.80
N THR A 51 -4.92 -7.54 1.84
CA THR A 51 -5.74 -8.67 2.29
C THR A 51 -6.69 -9.13 1.18
N PHE A 52 -7.39 -8.21 0.55
CA PHE A 52 -8.28 -8.48 -0.57
C PHE A 52 -7.52 -9.14 -1.73
N LEU A 53 -6.42 -8.54 -2.18
CA LEU A 53 -5.59 -9.04 -3.26
C LEU A 53 -5.03 -10.44 -2.97
N SER A 54 -4.49 -10.67 -1.77
CA SER A 54 -3.94 -11.96 -1.38
C SER A 54 -4.98 -13.09 -1.42
N ARG A 55 -6.26 -12.77 -1.23
CA ARG A 55 -7.37 -13.72 -1.36
C ARG A 55 -7.88 -13.87 -2.78
N LEU A 56 -7.81 -12.80 -3.57
CA LEU A 56 -8.32 -12.75 -4.93
C LEU A 56 -7.32 -13.36 -5.94
N ILE A 57 -6.03 -13.17 -5.71
CA ILE A 57 -4.96 -13.74 -6.55
C ILE A 57 -4.85 -15.23 -6.24
N ARG A 58 -5.61 -16.04 -6.97
CA ARG A 58 -5.53 -17.50 -6.90
C ARG A 58 -4.56 -18.00 -7.95
N THR A 59 -3.30 -18.08 -7.58
CA THR A 59 -2.28 -18.76 -8.38
C THR A 59 -2.02 -20.15 -7.83
N SER A 60 -1.33 -21.00 -8.58
CA SER A 60 -0.86 -22.30 -8.09
C SER A 60 0.08 -22.18 -6.88
N ASN A 61 0.68 -21.00 -6.69
CA ASN A 61 1.55 -20.67 -5.59
C ASN A 61 0.92 -19.57 -4.74
N SER A 62 1.13 -19.61 -3.43
CA SER A 62 0.69 -18.55 -2.53
C SER A 62 1.50 -17.28 -2.77
N VAL A 63 0.83 -16.13 -2.77
CA VAL A 63 1.47 -14.81 -2.90
C VAL A 63 2.04 -14.41 -1.53
N ALA A 64 3.34 -14.14 -1.49
CA ALA A 64 3.95 -13.49 -0.34
C ALA A 64 3.58 -11.99 -0.35
N THR A 65 3.16 -11.46 0.78
CA THR A 65 2.72 -10.06 0.90
C THR A 65 3.55 -9.35 1.94
N ILE A 66 4.13 -8.22 1.57
CA ILE A 66 4.81 -7.30 2.49
C ILE A 66 4.02 -6.00 2.51
N ALA A 67 3.68 -5.51 3.70
CA ALA A 67 3.09 -4.20 3.89
C ALA A 67 4.06 -3.28 4.64
N ILE A 68 4.14 -2.03 4.22
CA ILE A 68 5.08 -1.06 4.79
C ILE A 68 4.30 0.19 5.20
N ASP A 69 4.41 0.60 6.46
CA ASP A 69 3.81 1.83 6.96
C ASP A 69 4.77 2.58 7.88
N ILE A 70 4.68 3.90 7.90
CA ILE A 70 5.42 4.74 8.85
C ILE A 70 4.76 4.72 10.23
N ASN A 71 3.43 4.56 10.26
CA ASN A 71 2.63 4.55 11.47
C ASN A 71 2.63 3.15 12.11
N MET A 72 3.07 3.06 13.36
CA MET A 72 3.10 1.78 14.10
C MET A 72 1.71 1.23 14.35
N ASP A 73 0.72 2.08 14.63
CA ASP A 73 -0.66 1.63 14.84
C ASP A 73 -1.24 1.01 13.56
N ALA A 74 -0.95 1.59 12.38
CA ALA A 74 -1.30 1.01 11.09
C ALA A 74 -0.63 -0.35 10.87
N CYS A 75 0.65 -0.49 11.19
CA CYS A 75 1.34 -1.78 11.12
C CYS A 75 0.67 -2.86 12.00
N LEU A 76 0.27 -2.50 13.22
CA LEU A 76 -0.38 -3.43 14.14
C LEU A 76 -1.78 -3.83 13.67
N VAL A 77 -2.55 -2.86 13.16
CA VAL A 77 -3.89 -3.12 12.62
C VAL A 77 -3.81 -3.99 11.37
N THR A 78 -2.93 -3.65 10.42
CA THR A 78 -2.70 -4.44 9.19
C THR A 78 -2.33 -5.90 9.53
N ARG A 79 -1.39 -6.10 10.46
CA ARG A 79 -1.00 -7.46 10.90
C ARG A 79 -2.19 -8.24 11.44
N ARG A 80 -3.04 -7.60 12.26
CA ARG A 80 -4.24 -8.23 12.79
C ARG A 80 -5.26 -8.53 11.69
N THR A 81 -5.44 -7.61 10.73
CA THR A 81 -6.31 -7.84 9.57
C THR A 81 -5.90 -9.08 8.81
N TYR A 82 -4.60 -9.28 8.56
CA TYR A 82 -4.08 -10.50 7.95
C TYR A 82 -4.40 -11.75 8.77
N GLN A 83 -4.15 -11.71 10.06
CA GLN A 83 -4.42 -12.85 10.96
C GLN A 83 -5.90 -13.23 11.00
N GLN A 84 -6.78 -12.25 11.14
CA GLN A 84 -8.23 -12.47 11.19
C GLN A 84 -8.80 -13.00 9.87
N ASN A 85 -8.18 -12.65 8.75
CA ASN A 85 -8.60 -13.11 7.43
C ASN A 85 -7.87 -14.40 6.98
N GLY A 86 -6.99 -14.95 7.79
CA GLY A 86 -6.22 -16.15 7.46
C GLY A 86 -5.34 -15.96 6.22
N THR A 87 -4.81 -14.76 6.02
CA THR A 87 -3.96 -14.43 4.87
C THR A 87 -2.55 -15.01 5.12
N PRO A 88 -2.13 -16.00 4.34
CA PRO A 88 -0.83 -16.65 4.55
C PRO A 88 0.32 -15.79 4.01
N TYR A 89 1.54 -16.09 4.47
CA TYR A 89 2.79 -15.52 3.96
C TYR A 89 2.82 -13.98 3.94
N THR A 90 2.32 -13.37 5.02
CA THR A 90 2.28 -11.91 5.17
C THR A 90 3.28 -11.43 6.20
N ASP A 91 3.89 -10.28 5.91
CA ASP A 91 4.72 -9.55 6.87
C ASP A 91 4.39 -8.05 6.83
N VAL A 92 4.60 -7.38 7.97
CA VAL A 92 4.35 -5.94 8.11
C VAL A 92 5.59 -5.28 8.69
N VAL A 93 6.10 -4.29 7.99
CA VAL A 93 7.34 -3.60 8.34
C VAL A 93 7.05 -2.13 8.62
N ARG A 94 7.49 -1.63 9.76
CA ARG A 94 7.48 -0.19 10.01
C ARG A 94 8.66 0.46 9.31
N SER A 95 8.39 1.31 8.33
CA SER A 95 9.42 2.06 7.58
C SER A 95 8.82 3.32 6.96
N ASN A 96 9.65 4.34 6.76
CA ASN A 96 9.30 5.48 5.93
C ASN A 96 9.56 5.11 4.48
N LEU A 97 8.47 4.81 3.75
CA LEU A 97 8.54 4.27 2.39
C LEU A 97 9.53 3.09 2.31
N LEU A 98 10.41 3.07 1.34
CA LEU A 98 11.38 2.00 1.08
C LEU A 98 12.72 2.17 1.81
N SER A 99 12.78 3.07 2.82
CA SER A 99 14.03 3.33 3.54
C SER A 99 14.67 2.05 4.09
N GLY A 100 15.90 1.80 3.68
CA GLY A 100 16.67 0.61 4.10
C GLY A 100 16.20 -0.72 3.48
N MET A 101 15.18 -0.72 2.63
CA MET A 101 14.62 -1.93 2.01
C MET A 101 14.85 -2.00 0.49
N ALA A 102 14.98 -0.86 -0.20
CA ALA A 102 15.05 -0.80 -1.65
C ALA A 102 16.12 -1.74 -2.25
N SER A 103 17.32 -1.77 -1.68
CA SER A 103 18.41 -2.65 -2.14
C SER A 103 18.09 -4.15 -2.00
N ARG A 104 17.33 -4.54 -0.95
CA ARG A 104 16.92 -5.94 -0.72
C ARG A 104 15.80 -6.36 -1.67
N LEU A 105 14.96 -5.42 -2.11
CA LEU A 105 13.82 -5.64 -2.99
C LEU A 105 14.16 -5.47 -4.47
N GLN A 106 15.39 -5.11 -4.82
CA GLN A 106 15.81 -4.83 -6.19
C GLN A 106 15.42 -5.96 -7.17
N ASN A 107 14.61 -5.62 -8.18
CA ASN A 107 14.09 -6.54 -9.21
C ASN A 107 13.34 -7.77 -8.65
N LYS A 108 12.70 -7.65 -7.48
CA LYS A 108 12.03 -8.80 -6.84
C LYS A 108 10.53 -8.66 -6.70
N VAL A 109 10.01 -7.44 -6.72
CA VAL A 109 8.59 -7.19 -6.47
C VAL A 109 7.81 -7.38 -7.77
N ASP A 110 6.79 -8.22 -7.73
CA ASP A 110 5.95 -8.51 -8.90
C ASP A 110 4.79 -7.53 -9.03
N MET A 111 4.24 -7.12 -7.90
CA MET A 111 3.11 -6.21 -7.84
C MET A 111 3.28 -5.23 -6.67
N ILE A 112 3.09 -3.96 -6.96
CA ILE A 112 3.07 -2.89 -5.96
C ILE A 112 1.70 -2.25 -5.98
N VAL A 113 1.14 -1.98 -4.80
CA VAL A 113 -0.08 -1.20 -4.63
C VAL A 113 0.16 -0.07 -3.65
N PHE A 114 -0.36 1.10 -3.98
CA PHE A 114 -0.24 2.27 -3.12
C PHE A 114 -1.47 3.18 -3.26
N ASN A 115 -2.19 3.34 -2.16
CA ASN A 115 -3.14 4.43 -1.96
C ASN A 115 -2.41 5.50 -1.14
N PRO A 116 -1.79 6.51 -1.78
CA PRO A 116 -0.94 7.48 -1.10
C PRO A 116 -1.76 8.50 -0.34
N PRO A 117 -1.14 9.24 0.60
CA PRO A 117 -1.67 10.52 1.02
C PRO A 117 -1.59 11.49 -0.18
N TYR A 118 -2.74 11.94 -0.68
CA TYR A 118 -2.83 12.76 -1.90
C TYR A 118 -3.50 14.13 -1.67
N VAL A 119 -3.95 14.42 -0.45
CA VAL A 119 -4.55 15.72 -0.13
C VAL A 119 -3.47 16.80 -0.06
N PRO A 120 -3.63 17.95 -0.76
CA PRO A 120 -2.70 19.07 -0.63
C PRO A 120 -2.66 19.61 0.81
N THR A 121 -1.47 19.67 1.40
CA THR A 121 -1.20 20.16 2.75
C THR A 121 0.13 20.91 2.82
N GLU A 122 0.50 21.39 3.99
CA GLU A 122 1.87 21.87 4.22
C GLU A 122 2.85 20.69 4.23
N SER A 123 4.09 20.92 3.77
CA SER A 123 5.09 19.85 3.60
C SER A 123 5.45 19.14 4.90
N GLU A 124 5.45 19.87 6.01
CA GLU A 124 5.78 19.35 7.35
C GLU A 124 4.84 18.24 7.79
N GLU A 125 3.59 18.27 7.38
CA GLU A 125 2.59 17.27 7.74
C GLU A 125 2.89 15.88 7.15
N THR A 126 3.61 15.82 6.03
CA THR A 126 3.94 14.55 5.35
C THR A 126 4.93 13.67 6.14
N PHE A 127 5.59 14.20 7.15
CA PHE A 127 6.62 13.52 7.93
C PHE A 127 6.16 13.08 9.32
N LEU A 128 4.94 13.46 9.72
CA LEU A 128 4.44 13.15 11.05
C LEU A 128 4.05 11.66 11.12
N PRO A 129 4.48 10.91 12.15
CA PRO A 129 4.04 9.52 12.34
C PRO A 129 2.66 9.47 13.03
N SER A 130 1.70 10.19 12.49
CA SER A 130 0.36 10.38 13.03
C SER A 130 -0.71 10.15 11.97
N ILE A 131 -1.98 10.24 12.36
CA ILE A 131 -3.10 10.06 11.43
C ILE A 131 -3.11 11.14 10.33
N GLU A 132 -2.62 12.33 10.62
CA GLU A 132 -2.55 13.44 9.65
C GLU A 132 -1.70 13.04 8.43
N SER A 133 -0.61 12.33 8.63
CA SER A 133 0.23 11.87 7.51
C SER A 133 -0.45 10.85 6.60
N ALA A 134 -1.57 10.26 7.04
CA ALA A 134 -2.29 9.29 6.23
C ALA A 134 -3.03 9.93 5.03
N TYR A 135 -3.30 11.25 5.09
CA TYR A 135 -3.91 12.01 3.99
C TYR A 135 -3.02 13.16 3.49
N ALA A 136 -2.02 13.57 4.28
CA ALA A 136 -1.17 14.72 3.97
C ALA A 136 -0.20 14.42 2.82
N GLY A 137 -0.53 14.88 1.63
CA GLY A 137 0.28 14.70 0.42
C GLY A 137 1.33 15.79 0.18
N GLY A 138 1.38 16.82 1.04
CA GLY A 138 2.25 17.98 0.88
C GLY A 138 1.82 18.89 -0.27
N VAL A 139 2.74 19.69 -0.78
CA VAL A 139 2.46 20.62 -1.88
C VAL A 139 1.90 19.85 -3.09
N ARG A 140 0.72 20.27 -3.55
CA ARG A 140 -0.05 19.63 -4.62
C ARG A 140 -0.45 18.18 -4.34
N GLY A 141 -0.38 17.71 -3.09
CA GLY A 141 -0.75 16.35 -2.72
C GLY A 141 0.16 15.26 -3.29
N ARG A 142 1.40 15.57 -3.67
CA ARG A 142 2.26 14.61 -4.38
C ARG A 142 3.66 14.42 -3.80
N GLU A 143 4.02 15.10 -2.73
CA GLU A 143 5.40 15.01 -2.20
C GLU A 143 5.78 13.60 -1.75
N VAL A 144 4.84 12.85 -1.16
CA VAL A 144 5.07 11.46 -0.76
C VAL A 144 5.23 10.57 -1.99
N ILE A 145 4.41 10.78 -3.01
CA ILE A 145 4.47 10.05 -4.28
C ILE A 145 5.81 10.32 -4.99
N ASP A 146 6.20 11.60 -5.11
CA ASP A 146 7.43 12.01 -5.79
C ASP A 146 8.69 11.47 -5.10
N ARG A 147 8.66 11.25 -3.78
CA ARG A 147 9.77 10.59 -3.06
C ARG A 147 9.85 9.10 -3.33
N LEU A 148 8.73 8.45 -3.61
CA LEU A 148 8.67 7.01 -3.83
C LEU A 148 9.02 6.62 -5.27
N LEU A 149 8.51 7.36 -6.26
CA LEU A 149 8.58 7.00 -7.69
C LEU A 149 9.99 6.61 -8.18
N PRO A 150 11.08 7.29 -7.77
CA PRO A 150 12.43 6.90 -8.21
C PRO A 150 12.83 5.48 -7.81
N ASP A 151 12.31 4.99 -6.69
CA ASP A 151 12.65 3.64 -6.18
C ASP A 151 11.84 2.53 -6.86
N ILE A 152 10.64 2.85 -7.36
CA ILE A 152 9.70 1.86 -7.94
C ILE A 152 10.34 1.07 -9.08
N SER A 153 10.98 1.77 -10.02
CA SER A 153 11.62 1.13 -11.19
C SER A 153 12.76 0.19 -10.80
N SER A 154 13.41 0.43 -9.65
CA SER A 154 14.52 -0.38 -9.18
C SER A 154 14.08 -1.67 -8.49
N ILE A 155 12.94 -1.65 -7.79
CA ILE A 155 12.44 -2.79 -7.02
C ILE A 155 11.48 -3.68 -7.81
N LEU A 156 10.76 -3.10 -8.78
CA LEU A 156 9.82 -3.82 -9.62
C LEU A 156 10.57 -4.71 -10.61
N ARG A 157 10.19 -5.99 -10.69
CA ARG A 157 10.78 -6.88 -11.69
C ARG A 157 10.31 -6.53 -13.10
N THR A 158 11.04 -6.97 -14.11
CA THR A 158 10.58 -6.86 -15.50
C THR A 158 9.23 -7.57 -15.68
N GLY A 159 8.25 -6.86 -16.21
CA GLY A 159 6.87 -7.34 -16.34
C GLY A 159 6.04 -7.28 -15.05
N GLY A 160 6.59 -6.72 -13.98
CA GLY A 160 5.83 -6.39 -12.77
C GLY A 160 4.92 -5.19 -12.97
N VAL A 161 3.97 -4.99 -12.05
CA VAL A 161 2.93 -3.96 -12.15
C VAL A 161 2.88 -3.08 -10.91
N PHE A 162 2.61 -1.79 -11.12
CA PHE A 162 2.41 -0.82 -10.07
C PHE A 162 1.03 -0.17 -10.21
N TYR A 163 0.18 -0.36 -9.20
CA TYR A 163 -1.12 0.30 -9.09
C TYR A 163 -1.01 1.45 -8.10
N LEU A 164 -1.24 2.64 -8.57
CA LEU A 164 -1.17 3.88 -7.80
C LEU A 164 -2.50 4.62 -7.94
N LEU A 165 -3.15 4.90 -6.80
CA LEU A 165 -4.32 5.77 -6.78
C LEU A 165 -3.87 7.22 -6.81
N LEU A 166 -4.48 8.01 -7.70
CA LEU A 166 -4.20 9.43 -7.85
C LEU A 166 -5.48 10.22 -8.03
N GLU A 167 -5.48 11.42 -7.52
CA GLU A 167 -6.50 12.41 -7.83
C GLU A 167 -6.09 13.27 -9.04
N ARG A 168 -7.06 13.77 -9.78
CA ARG A 168 -6.77 14.62 -10.95
C ARG A 168 -5.97 15.88 -10.58
N GLU A 169 -6.19 16.40 -9.38
CA GLU A 169 -5.51 17.59 -8.87
C GLU A 169 -4.02 17.36 -8.58
N ASN A 170 -3.63 16.11 -8.41
CA ASN A 170 -2.21 15.75 -8.27
C ASN A 170 -1.43 15.90 -9.59
N ASN A 171 -2.11 16.17 -10.70
CA ASN A 171 -1.53 16.32 -12.03
C ASN A 171 -0.62 15.12 -12.41
N PRO A 172 -1.23 13.92 -12.52
CA PRO A 172 -0.53 12.67 -12.79
C PRO A 172 0.14 12.60 -14.15
#